data_45bb8b3339d6d75647829403ed579fcc
#
_entry.id   45bb8b3339d6d75647829403ed579fcc
#
_cell.length_a   1.000
_cell.length_b   1.000
_cell.length_c   1.000
_cell.angle_alpha   90.00
_cell.angle_beta   90.00
_cell.angle_gamma   90.00
#
_symmetry.space_group_name_H-M   'P 1'
#
loop_
_entity.id
_entity.type
_entity.pdbx_description
1 polymer ?
#
loop_
_entity_poly.entity_id
_entity_poly.type
_entity_poly.pdbx_seq_one_letter_code
_entity_poly.pdbx_strand_id
1 'polypeptide(L)'
;MTAVILPIYNQEKYLATALDSLLAQTDSDWIAICVDDGSTDATPRILRDYAARDGRFKVVTKPNGGVSSARNAGLDALREFPSVTSVAFLDPDDFYHPQCLEMANRAARLKPGAVIGWVYANEDPEGFRSRRFVADEIRLGEGLAGTEVWNKLFPVDAVGDVRFCEEAAIAEDAAFLLELLHRHRPSTGQLPFELGFYCEHGASNMHRNLTEADFVERRAIIRRMLETLADAPEELRTFCCGQLPGLLKRFYRDLRRVAPGEDEKARRIFAGLLKELRVRGQLKPGRGSLKDLKYYLLFQLMSRRV
;
A
#
# COMPACT_ATOMS: atom_id res chain seq x y z
N MET A 1 -16.74 -11.65 -7.62
CA MET A 1 -15.41 -11.81 -8.26
C MET A 1 -14.44 -10.77 -7.73
N THR A 2 -13.19 -11.16 -7.49
CA THR A 2 -12.11 -10.25 -7.05
C THR A 2 -11.17 -9.93 -8.20
N ALA A 3 -10.85 -8.65 -8.43
CA ALA A 3 -9.74 -8.25 -9.29
C ALA A 3 -8.48 -8.05 -8.45
N VAL A 4 -7.36 -8.60 -8.91
CA VAL A 4 -6.03 -8.32 -8.35
C VAL A 4 -5.28 -7.45 -9.36
N ILE A 5 -4.93 -6.23 -8.96
CA ILE A 5 -4.21 -5.28 -9.81
C ILE A 5 -2.71 -5.37 -9.51
N LEU A 6 -1.90 -5.62 -10.54
CA LEU A 6 -0.45 -5.68 -10.46
C LEU A 6 0.15 -4.53 -11.27
N PRO A 7 0.77 -3.52 -10.62
CA PRO A 7 1.54 -2.49 -11.30
C PRO A 7 2.94 -3.03 -11.62
N ILE A 8 3.28 -3.19 -12.90
CA ILE A 8 4.47 -3.96 -13.33
C ILE A 8 5.38 -3.07 -14.18
N TYR A 9 6.66 -2.97 -13.79
CA TYR A 9 7.70 -2.32 -14.58
C TYR A 9 9.05 -3.01 -14.38
N ASN A 10 9.61 -3.63 -15.42
CA ASN A 10 10.91 -4.31 -15.42
C ASN A 10 11.05 -5.33 -14.27
N GLN A 11 10.15 -6.30 -14.22
CA GLN A 11 10.05 -7.31 -13.15
C GLN A 11 10.34 -8.75 -13.63
N GLU A 12 11.15 -8.92 -14.67
CA GLU A 12 11.45 -10.23 -15.26
C GLU A 12 11.91 -11.29 -14.25
N LYS A 13 12.56 -10.88 -13.15
CA LYS A 13 13.12 -11.78 -12.13
C LYS A 13 12.10 -12.30 -11.12
N TYR A 14 11.09 -11.51 -10.81
CA TYR A 14 10.19 -11.77 -9.67
C TYR A 14 8.76 -12.08 -10.10
N LEU A 15 8.32 -11.52 -11.25
CA LEU A 15 6.95 -11.55 -11.72
C LEU A 15 6.34 -12.96 -11.75
N ALA A 16 7.11 -13.98 -12.18
CA ALA A 16 6.60 -15.35 -12.23
C ALA A 16 6.13 -15.85 -10.86
N THR A 17 6.84 -15.52 -9.78
CA THR A 17 6.46 -15.91 -8.42
C THR A 17 5.13 -15.27 -8.00
N ALA A 18 4.92 -14.00 -8.33
CA ALA A 18 3.67 -13.29 -8.06
C ALA A 18 2.50 -13.94 -8.83
N LEU A 19 2.67 -14.16 -10.15
CA LEU A 19 1.62 -14.75 -11.00
C LEU A 19 1.31 -16.21 -10.63
N ASP A 20 2.31 -17.01 -10.30
CA ASP A 20 2.12 -18.39 -9.81
C ASP A 20 1.35 -18.43 -8.48
N SER A 21 1.54 -17.42 -7.61
CA SER A 21 0.79 -17.32 -6.36
C SER A 21 -0.70 -17.09 -6.59
N LEU A 22 -1.06 -16.42 -7.69
CA LEU A 22 -2.46 -16.25 -8.10
C LEU A 22 -3.03 -17.54 -8.70
N LEU A 23 -2.25 -18.27 -9.51
CA LEU A 23 -2.66 -19.59 -10.00
C LEU A 23 -2.89 -20.59 -8.86
N ALA A 24 -2.15 -20.45 -7.76
CA ALA A 24 -2.26 -21.32 -6.59
C ALA A 24 -3.42 -20.97 -5.64
N GLN A 25 -4.20 -19.90 -5.91
CA GLN A 25 -5.31 -19.52 -5.05
C GLN A 25 -6.38 -20.61 -4.97
N THR A 26 -6.82 -20.91 -3.74
CA THR A 26 -7.91 -21.87 -3.47
C THR A 26 -9.28 -21.32 -3.89
N ASP A 27 -9.48 -20.01 -3.85
CA ASP A 27 -10.63 -19.35 -4.45
C ASP A 27 -10.34 -19.12 -5.95
N SER A 28 -11.21 -19.59 -6.84
CA SER A 28 -11.04 -19.48 -8.28
C SER A 28 -11.75 -18.26 -8.89
N ASP A 29 -12.56 -17.53 -8.11
CA ASP A 29 -13.39 -16.40 -8.57
C ASP A 29 -12.59 -15.07 -8.55
N TRP A 30 -11.54 -15.03 -9.36
CA TRP A 30 -10.67 -13.86 -9.50
C TRP A 30 -10.23 -13.61 -10.94
N ILE A 31 -9.84 -12.37 -11.21
CA ILE A 31 -9.04 -11.97 -12.39
C ILE A 31 -7.81 -11.20 -11.92
N ALA A 32 -6.73 -11.25 -12.69
CA ALA A 32 -5.55 -10.43 -12.49
C ALA A 32 -5.45 -9.37 -13.60
N ILE A 33 -5.45 -8.10 -13.23
CA ILE A 33 -5.21 -6.99 -14.16
C ILE A 33 -3.73 -6.61 -14.05
N CYS A 34 -2.92 -7.16 -14.95
CA CYS A 34 -1.49 -6.96 -15.03
C CYS A 34 -1.20 -5.72 -15.86
N VAL A 35 -0.83 -4.62 -15.22
CA VAL A 35 -0.54 -3.36 -15.90
C VAL A 35 0.96 -3.25 -16.15
N ASP A 36 1.36 -3.49 -17.40
CA ASP A 36 2.74 -3.27 -17.86
C ASP A 36 2.96 -1.79 -18.13
N ASP A 37 3.69 -1.14 -17.23
CA ASP A 37 4.00 0.29 -17.27
C ASP A 37 5.20 0.59 -18.17
N GLY A 38 5.21 0.02 -19.37
CA GLY A 38 6.24 0.27 -20.40
C GLY A 38 7.55 -0.46 -20.13
N SER A 39 7.51 -1.72 -19.71
CA SER A 39 8.71 -2.53 -19.45
C SER A 39 9.56 -2.74 -20.70
N THR A 40 10.88 -2.76 -20.50
CA THR A 40 11.89 -2.92 -21.57
C THR A 40 12.72 -4.21 -21.47
N ASP A 41 12.48 -5.00 -20.41
CA ASP A 41 13.08 -6.31 -20.17
C ASP A 41 12.17 -7.46 -20.68
N ALA A 42 12.35 -8.69 -20.18
CA ALA A 42 11.53 -9.83 -20.57
C ALA A 42 10.09 -9.83 -19.96
N THR A 43 9.73 -8.85 -19.13
CA THR A 43 8.41 -8.74 -18.49
C THR A 43 7.23 -8.88 -19.47
N PRO A 44 7.19 -8.17 -20.63
CA PRO A 44 6.06 -8.28 -21.56
C PRO A 44 5.90 -9.68 -22.15
N ARG A 45 7.00 -10.43 -22.30
CA ARG A 45 6.96 -11.83 -22.77
C ARG A 45 6.34 -12.72 -21.70
N ILE A 46 6.77 -12.59 -20.44
CA ILE A 46 6.22 -13.37 -19.33
C ILE A 46 4.70 -13.14 -19.22
N LEU A 47 4.25 -11.89 -19.27
CA LEU A 47 2.81 -11.55 -19.21
C LEU A 47 2.01 -12.20 -20.34
N ARG A 48 2.51 -12.17 -21.58
CA ARG A 48 1.85 -12.86 -22.70
C ARG A 48 1.75 -14.36 -22.49
N ASP A 49 2.80 -14.99 -21.97
CA ASP A 49 2.82 -16.43 -21.72
C ASP A 49 1.79 -16.83 -20.66
N TYR A 50 1.65 -16.05 -19.57
CA TYR A 50 0.62 -16.29 -18.54
C TYR A 50 -0.80 -16.03 -19.06
N ALA A 51 -1.01 -14.96 -19.80
CA ALA A 51 -2.32 -14.65 -20.39
C ALA A 51 -2.77 -15.70 -21.41
N ALA A 52 -1.83 -16.33 -22.12
CA ALA A 52 -2.13 -17.44 -23.05
C ALA A 52 -2.48 -18.74 -22.31
N ARG A 53 -1.93 -18.96 -21.10
CA ARG A 53 -2.17 -20.16 -20.27
C ARG A 53 -3.49 -20.09 -19.50
N ASP A 54 -3.87 -18.90 -19.04
CA ASP A 54 -5.05 -18.71 -18.21
C ASP A 54 -5.73 -17.37 -18.53
N GLY A 55 -6.94 -17.44 -19.02
CA GLY A 55 -7.73 -16.27 -19.42
C GLY A 55 -8.12 -15.34 -18.28
N ARG A 56 -7.84 -15.67 -17.03
CA ARG A 56 -8.00 -14.77 -15.88
C ARG A 56 -6.94 -13.68 -15.84
N PHE A 57 -5.79 -13.84 -16.46
CA PHE A 57 -4.78 -12.79 -16.61
C PHE A 57 -5.16 -11.84 -17.75
N LYS A 58 -5.39 -10.58 -17.40
CA LYS A 58 -5.68 -9.47 -18.31
C LYS A 58 -4.48 -8.53 -18.34
N VAL A 59 -3.92 -8.31 -19.52
CA VAL A 59 -2.72 -7.47 -19.67
C VAL A 59 -3.14 -6.11 -20.23
N VAL A 60 -2.78 -5.05 -19.53
CA VAL A 60 -2.91 -3.67 -19.95
C VAL A 60 -1.50 -3.11 -20.12
N THR A 61 -1.18 -2.59 -21.32
CA THR A 61 0.13 -1.98 -21.58
C THR A 61 -0.03 -0.49 -21.77
N LYS A 62 0.84 0.31 -21.13
CA LYS A 62 0.85 1.76 -21.24
C LYS A 62 2.28 2.31 -21.24
N PRO A 63 2.49 3.55 -21.73
CA PRO A 63 3.76 4.25 -21.52
C PRO A 63 4.07 4.39 -20.02
N ASN A 64 5.37 4.31 -19.64
CA ASN A 64 5.78 4.41 -18.25
C ASN A 64 5.30 5.74 -17.62
N GLY A 65 4.61 5.60 -16.49
CA GLY A 65 4.06 6.71 -15.70
C GLY A 65 4.20 6.51 -14.19
N GLY A 66 4.87 5.42 -13.77
CA GLY A 66 5.11 5.08 -12.38
C GLY A 66 3.97 4.27 -11.74
N VAL A 67 4.24 3.78 -10.52
CA VAL A 67 3.38 2.82 -9.80
C VAL A 67 1.94 3.34 -9.61
N SER A 68 1.76 4.61 -9.24
CA SER A 68 0.45 5.23 -9.08
C SER A 68 -0.36 5.23 -10.38
N SER A 69 0.29 5.61 -11.49
CA SER A 69 -0.31 5.63 -12.83
C SER A 69 -0.69 4.23 -13.29
N ALA A 70 0.15 3.23 -13.01
CA ALA A 70 -0.15 1.83 -13.31
C ALA A 70 -1.33 1.31 -12.48
N ARG A 71 -1.37 1.58 -11.16
CA ARG A 71 -2.51 1.21 -10.31
C ARG A 71 -3.81 1.88 -10.76
N ASN A 72 -3.77 3.16 -11.15
CA ASN A 72 -4.91 3.89 -11.68
C ASN A 72 -5.43 3.28 -12.98
N ALA A 73 -4.53 2.94 -13.92
CA ALA A 73 -4.92 2.25 -15.14
C ALA A 73 -5.60 0.90 -14.86
N GLY A 74 -5.13 0.16 -13.86
CA GLY A 74 -5.78 -1.07 -13.40
C GLY A 74 -7.17 -0.82 -12.81
N LEU A 75 -7.35 0.24 -12.02
CA LEU A 75 -8.67 0.64 -11.51
C LEU A 75 -9.62 1.07 -12.63
N ASP A 76 -9.12 1.78 -13.64
CA ASP A 76 -9.94 2.19 -14.78
C ASP A 76 -10.37 1.01 -15.64
N ALA A 77 -9.51 0.00 -15.79
CA ALA A 77 -9.84 -1.24 -16.50
C ALA A 77 -10.97 -2.06 -15.83
N LEU A 78 -11.27 -1.85 -14.54
CA LEU A 78 -12.39 -2.53 -13.87
C LEU A 78 -13.73 -2.30 -14.56
N ARG A 79 -13.91 -1.21 -15.32
CA ARG A 79 -15.13 -0.90 -16.07
C ARG A 79 -15.45 -1.97 -17.11
N GLU A 80 -14.45 -2.70 -17.59
CA GLU A 80 -14.62 -3.81 -18.55
C GLU A 80 -15.11 -5.09 -17.86
N PHE A 81 -15.09 -5.14 -16.52
CA PHE A 81 -15.40 -6.33 -15.73
C PHE A 81 -16.50 -6.05 -14.69
N PRO A 82 -17.76 -5.83 -15.09
CA PRO A 82 -18.84 -5.41 -14.20
C PRO A 82 -19.19 -6.44 -13.10
N SER A 83 -18.74 -7.68 -13.22
CA SER A 83 -18.89 -8.72 -12.20
C SER A 83 -17.88 -8.62 -11.05
N VAL A 84 -16.86 -7.76 -11.18
CA VAL A 84 -15.90 -7.50 -10.10
C VAL A 84 -16.56 -6.65 -9.03
N THR A 85 -16.54 -7.16 -7.80
CA THR A 85 -17.11 -6.48 -6.62
C THR A 85 -16.06 -6.08 -5.61
N SER A 86 -14.85 -6.64 -5.72
CA SER A 86 -13.74 -6.34 -4.82
C SER A 86 -12.44 -6.22 -5.61
N VAL A 87 -11.52 -5.37 -5.12
CA VAL A 87 -10.19 -5.18 -5.69
C VAL A 87 -9.13 -5.34 -4.61
N ALA A 88 -8.02 -5.98 -4.97
CA ALA A 88 -6.79 -6.07 -4.20
C ALA A 88 -5.61 -5.62 -5.06
N PHE A 89 -4.51 -5.24 -4.43
CA PHE A 89 -3.26 -4.89 -5.11
C PHE A 89 -2.17 -5.88 -4.72
N LEU A 90 -1.37 -6.31 -5.69
CA LEU A 90 -0.22 -7.17 -5.46
C LEU A 90 0.99 -6.56 -6.16
N ASP A 91 2.02 -6.24 -5.39
CA ASP A 91 3.28 -5.79 -5.96
C ASP A 91 3.97 -6.97 -6.67
N PRO A 92 4.58 -6.77 -7.85
CA PRO A 92 5.03 -7.86 -8.72
C PRO A 92 6.27 -8.60 -8.18
N ASP A 93 6.89 -8.13 -7.11
CA ASP A 93 7.99 -8.76 -6.37
C ASP A 93 7.52 -9.51 -5.10
N ASP A 94 6.23 -9.40 -4.74
CA ASP A 94 5.61 -10.07 -3.62
C ASP A 94 4.74 -11.26 -4.07
N PHE A 95 4.18 -12.01 -3.13
CA PHE A 95 3.24 -13.09 -3.45
C PHE A 95 2.20 -13.33 -2.35
N TYR A 96 1.05 -13.87 -2.74
CA TYR A 96 -0.02 -14.24 -1.84
C TYR A 96 0.09 -15.68 -1.33
N HIS A 97 -0.40 -15.89 -0.10
CA HIS A 97 -0.67 -17.23 0.40
C HIS A 97 -1.77 -17.90 -0.45
N PRO A 98 -1.73 -19.25 -0.67
CA PRO A 98 -2.76 -19.94 -1.48
C PRO A 98 -4.22 -19.70 -1.02
N GLN A 99 -4.45 -19.45 0.26
CA GLN A 99 -5.78 -19.15 0.81
C GLN A 99 -6.08 -17.64 0.94
N CYS A 100 -5.26 -16.75 0.37
CA CYS A 100 -5.42 -15.31 0.59
C CYS A 100 -6.78 -14.81 0.13
N LEU A 101 -7.15 -15.06 -1.12
CA LEU A 101 -8.41 -14.57 -1.67
C LEU A 101 -9.62 -15.25 -1.03
N GLU A 102 -9.53 -16.55 -0.71
CA GLU A 102 -10.58 -17.28 0.00
C GLU A 102 -10.88 -16.63 1.36
N MET A 103 -9.84 -16.40 2.18
CA MET A 103 -9.98 -15.84 3.52
C MET A 103 -10.47 -14.39 3.47
N ALA A 104 -9.91 -13.57 2.57
CA ALA A 104 -10.29 -12.17 2.41
C ALA A 104 -11.74 -12.03 1.90
N ASN A 105 -12.16 -12.82 0.90
CA ASN A 105 -13.52 -12.83 0.38
C ASN A 105 -14.53 -13.33 1.44
N ARG A 106 -14.15 -14.34 2.23
CA ARG A 106 -15.00 -14.80 3.33
C ARG A 106 -15.16 -13.72 4.40
N ALA A 107 -14.11 -13.03 4.77
CA ALA A 107 -14.17 -11.89 5.69
C ALA A 107 -15.06 -10.75 5.14
N ALA A 108 -14.97 -10.44 3.85
CA ALA A 108 -15.82 -9.45 3.20
C ALA A 108 -17.31 -9.84 3.22
N ARG A 109 -17.62 -11.13 3.14
CA ARG A 109 -19.02 -11.62 3.31
C ARG A 109 -19.52 -11.49 4.75
N LEU A 110 -18.64 -11.63 5.75
CA LEU A 110 -19.01 -11.44 7.18
C LEU A 110 -19.21 -9.94 7.52
N LYS A 111 -18.54 -9.05 6.82
CA LYS A 111 -18.65 -7.60 6.99
C LYS A 111 -18.81 -6.89 5.63
N PRO A 112 -20.01 -6.94 5.03
CA PRO A 112 -20.24 -6.38 3.70
C PRO A 112 -19.89 -4.89 3.62
N GLY A 113 -19.27 -4.48 2.51
CA GLY A 113 -18.85 -3.12 2.27
C GLY A 113 -17.61 -2.68 3.08
N ALA A 114 -16.99 -3.58 3.85
CA ALA A 114 -15.78 -3.26 4.60
C ALA A 114 -14.50 -3.39 3.76
N VAL A 115 -13.53 -2.54 4.03
CA VAL A 115 -12.13 -2.78 3.64
C VAL A 115 -11.55 -3.82 4.60
N ILE A 116 -11.06 -4.93 4.06
CA ILE A 116 -10.49 -6.04 4.83
C ILE A 116 -8.98 -6.02 4.69
N GLY A 117 -8.27 -5.85 5.81
CA GLY A 117 -6.81 -5.98 5.88
C GLY A 117 -6.37 -7.36 6.35
N TRP A 118 -5.11 -7.71 6.08
CA TRP A 118 -4.44 -8.89 6.62
C TRP A 118 -2.98 -8.59 7.00
N VAL A 119 -2.36 -9.54 7.71
CA VAL A 119 -0.94 -9.47 8.08
C VAL A 119 -0.09 -10.03 6.93
N TYR A 120 1.17 -9.63 6.86
CA TYR A 120 2.13 -10.19 5.92
C TYR A 120 3.32 -10.83 6.64
N ALA A 121 3.92 -11.84 6.00
CA ALA A 121 5.18 -12.45 6.39
C ALA A 121 6.33 -11.92 5.54
N ASN A 122 7.55 -12.00 6.03
CA ASN A 122 8.77 -11.66 5.31
C ASN A 122 9.92 -12.63 5.59
N GLU A 123 9.65 -13.69 6.35
CA GLU A 123 10.60 -14.75 6.69
C GLU A 123 9.97 -16.12 6.39
N ASP A 124 10.79 -17.10 6.04
CA ASP A 124 10.40 -18.49 5.78
C ASP A 124 9.30 -18.62 4.69
N PRO A 125 9.60 -18.36 3.40
CA PRO A 125 8.62 -18.41 2.33
C PRO A 125 8.02 -19.81 2.10
N GLU A 126 8.74 -20.89 2.42
CA GLU A 126 8.25 -22.28 2.27
C GLU A 126 7.27 -22.62 3.40
N GLY A 127 7.63 -22.32 4.64
CA GLY A 127 6.75 -22.46 5.78
C GLY A 127 5.49 -21.61 5.65
N PHE A 128 5.61 -20.38 5.13
CA PHE A 128 4.47 -19.52 4.81
C PHE A 128 3.48 -20.20 3.85
N ARG A 129 3.96 -20.74 2.71
CA ARG A 129 3.09 -21.40 1.73
C ARG A 129 2.43 -22.68 2.23
N SER A 130 3.06 -23.36 3.18
CA SER A 130 2.59 -24.62 3.72
C SER A 130 1.55 -24.49 4.84
N ARG A 131 1.39 -23.29 5.41
CA ARG A 131 0.39 -23.01 6.47
C ARG A 131 -1.02 -23.35 5.98
N ARG A 132 -1.91 -23.62 6.92
CA ARG A 132 -3.33 -23.83 6.65
C ARG A 132 -4.15 -22.97 7.60
N PHE A 133 -5.06 -22.21 7.04
CA PHE A 133 -5.99 -21.39 7.79
C PHE A 133 -7.39 -22.00 7.72
N VAL A 134 -8.08 -21.99 8.85
CA VAL A 134 -9.44 -22.54 8.95
C VAL A 134 -10.42 -21.38 8.77
N ALA A 135 -11.16 -21.42 7.68
CA ALA A 135 -12.05 -20.33 7.30
C ALA A 135 -13.21 -20.11 8.29
N ASP A 136 -13.62 -21.14 9.06
CA ASP A 136 -14.66 -21.03 10.09
C ASP A 136 -14.14 -20.36 11.38
N GLU A 137 -12.84 -20.21 11.53
CA GLU A 137 -12.20 -19.55 12.67
C GLU A 137 -11.93 -18.04 12.44
N ILE A 138 -12.44 -17.47 11.34
CA ILE A 138 -12.25 -16.04 11.07
C ILE A 138 -12.82 -15.21 12.21
N ARG A 139 -11.96 -14.40 12.82
CA ARG A 139 -12.30 -13.34 13.77
C ARG A 139 -11.75 -12.04 13.21
N LEU A 140 -12.63 -11.12 12.85
CA LEU A 140 -12.23 -9.80 12.38
C LEU A 140 -11.92 -8.89 13.56
N GLY A 141 -10.68 -8.41 13.63
CA GLY A 141 -10.33 -7.27 14.47
C GLY A 141 -10.92 -5.97 13.93
N GLU A 142 -11.02 -4.96 14.78
CA GLU A 142 -11.41 -3.62 14.37
C GLU A 142 -10.23 -2.85 13.75
N GLY A 143 -10.54 -1.95 12.83
CA GLY A 143 -9.56 -1.10 12.16
C GLY A 143 -8.79 -1.81 11.06
N LEU A 144 -7.68 -1.21 10.67
CA LEU A 144 -6.72 -1.72 9.68
C LEU A 144 -5.30 -1.62 10.24
N ALA A 145 -4.48 -2.62 9.97
CA ALA A 145 -3.05 -2.53 10.21
C ALA A 145 -2.36 -1.86 9.03
N GLY A 146 -1.58 -0.81 9.31
CA GLY A 146 -0.77 -0.13 8.30
C GLY A 146 -1.56 0.68 7.26
N THR A 147 -0.82 1.34 6.39
CA THR A 147 -1.34 2.21 5.32
C THR A 147 -1.08 1.65 3.93
N GLU A 148 -0.44 0.52 3.85
CA GLU A 148 -0.14 -0.20 2.61
C GLU A 148 -1.44 -0.68 1.95
N VAL A 149 -1.49 -0.68 0.61
CA VAL A 149 -2.68 -1.16 -0.14
C VAL A 149 -2.58 -2.64 -0.53
N TRP A 150 -1.37 -3.17 -0.67
CA TRP A 150 -1.10 -4.54 -1.15
C TRP A 150 -1.49 -5.66 -0.17
N ASN A 151 -1.83 -5.33 1.07
CA ASN A 151 -2.36 -6.26 2.07
C ASN A 151 -3.83 -5.99 2.42
N LYS A 152 -4.62 -5.52 1.45
CA LYS A 152 -6.03 -5.17 1.67
C LYS A 152 -6.92 -5.57 0.50
N LEU A 153 -8.15 -5.93 0.84
CA LEU A 153 -9.26 -6.11 -0.10
C LEU A 153 -10.22 -4.93 0.06
N PHE A 154 -10.50 -4.26 -1.05
CA PHE A 154 -11.36 -3.09 -1.12
C PHE A 154 -12.65 -3.43 -1.86
N PRO A 155 -13.84 -3.10 -1.34
CA PRO A 155 -15.06 -3.10 -2.15
C PRO A 155 -14.91 -2.09 -3.30
N VAL A 156 -15.30 -2.47 -4.53
CA VAL A 156 -15.22 -1.57 -5.69
C VAL A 156 -16.01 -0.28 -5.46
N ASP A 157 -17.20 -0.39 -4.85
CA ASP A 157 -18.04 0.77 -4.51
C ASP A 157 -17.35 1.72 -3.51
N ALA A 158 -16.53 1.18 -2.60
CA ALA A 158 -15.77 1.98 -1.66
C ALA A 158 -14.55 2.65 -2.30
N VAL A 159 -13.99 2.07 -3.36
CA VAL A 159 -12.94 2.73 -4.15
C VAL A 159 -13.53 3.87 -4.98
N GLY A 160 -14.64 3.65 -5.65
CA GLY A 160 -15.35 4.67 -6.43
C GLY A 160 -14.42 5.39 -7.42
N ASP A 161 -14.38 6.71 -7.28
CA ASP A 161 -13.54 7.61 -8.10
C ASP A 161 -12.20 7.99 -7.42
N VAL A 162 -11.87 7.41 -6.26
CA VAL A 162 -10.57 7.63 -5.60
C VAL A 162 -9.44 7.05 -6.47
N ARG A 163 -8.39 7.84 -6.64
CA ARG A 163 -7.21 7.47 -7.43
C ARG A 163 -5.92 7.73 -6.67
N PHE A 164 -4.90 6.95 -6.99
CA PHE A 164 -3.54 7.19 -6.51
C PHE A 164 -3.02 8.53 -7.06
N CYS A 165 -2.27 9.25 -6.25
CA CYS A 165 -1.62 10.49 -6.67
C CYS A 165 -0.44 10.16 -7.59
N GLU A 166 -0.53 10.48 -8.88
CA GLU A 166 0.52 10.15 -9.87
C GLU A 166 1.76 11.04 -9.73
N GLU A 167 1.62 12.18 -9.09
CA GLU A 167 2.70 13.11 -8.80
C GLU A 167 3.57 12.65 -7.61
N ALA A 168 3.18 11.55 -6.95
CA ALA A 168 3.79 11.06 -5.74
C ALA A 168 4.44 9.68 -5.93
N ALA A 169 5.75 9.64 -5.85
CA ALA A 169 6.51 8.40 -5.90
C ALA A 169 6.65 7.69 -4.54
N ILE A 170 6.18 8.30 -3.45
CA ILE A 170 6.37 7.80 -2.08
C ILE A 170 5.17 8.17 -1.20
N ALA A 171 4.68 7.18 -0.43
CA ALA A 171 3.49 7.26 0.43
C ALA A 171 2.16 7.45 -0.32
N GLU A 172 2.12 7.11 -1.61
CA GLU A 172 0.93 7.09 -2.45
C GLU A 172 -0.16 6.19 -1.89
N ASP A 173 0.23 5.06 -1.30
CA ASP A 173 -0.66 4.10 -0.63
C ASP A 173 -1.41 4.73 0.54
N ALA A 174 -0.67 5.43 1.40
CA ALA A 174 -1.25 6.10 2.56
C ALA A 174 -2.21 7.22 2.15
N ALA A 175 -1.87 7.98 1.11
CA ALA A 175 -2.73 9.04 0.57
C ALA A 175 -4.02 8.46 -0.02
N PHE A 176 -3.91 7.39 -0.81
CA PHE A 176 -5.05 6.70 -1.40
C PHE A 176 -5.99 6.14 -0.33
N LEU A 177 -5.44 5.38 0.63
CA LEU A 177 -6.24 4.79 1.71
C LEU A 177 -6.95 5.86 2.54
N LEU A 178 -6.25 6.94 2.87
CA LEU A 178 -6.81 8.02 3.66
C LEU A 178 -7.96 8.74 2.92
N GLU A 179 -7.77 9.05 1.64
CA GLU A 179 -8.80 9.69 0.82
C GLU A 179 -10.02 8.79 0.69
N LEU A 180 -9.84 7.49 0.47
CA LEU A 180 -10.91 6.49 0.42
C LEU A 180 -11.70 6.45 1.74
N LEU A 181 -11.00 6.32 2.87
CA LEU A 181 -11.63 6.28 4.19
C LEU A 181 -12.36 7.59 4.53
N HIS A 182 -11.84 8.73 4.09
CA HIS A 182 -12.48 10.03 4.32
C HIS A 182 -13.72 10.23 3.46
N ARG A 183 -13.66 9.93 2.16
CA ARG A 183 -14.75 10.21 1.20
C ARG A 183 -15.89 9.21 1.30
N HIS A 184 -15.59 7.93 1.39
CA HIS A 184 -16.58 6.85 1.30
C HIS A 184 -16.91 6.21 2.64
N ARG A 185 -16.07 6.42 3.68
CA ARG A 185 -16.27 5.95 5.06
C ARG A 185 -16.68 4.48 5.16
N PRO A 186 -16.02 3.57 4.44
CA PRO A 186 -16.30 2.15 4.56
C PRO A 186 -16.01 1.68 5.99
N SER A 187 -16.71 0.68 6.45
CA SER A 187 -16.27 -0.06 7.63
C SER A 187 -14.93 -0.77 7.34
N THR A 188 -14.21 -1.12 8.38
CA THR A 188 -12.90 -1.78 8.24
C THR A 188 -12.85 -3.04 9.09
N GLY A 189 -12.07 -4.03 8.67
CA GLY A 189 -11.83 -5.25 9.41
C GLY A 189 -10.43 -5.77 9.18
N GLN A 190 -9.82 -6.36 10.21
CA GLN A 190 -8.47 -6.90 10.16
C GLN A 190 -8.48 -8.41 10.40
N LEU A 191 -7.96 -9.17 9.44
CA LEU A 191 -7.67 -10.58 9.59
C LEU A 191 -6.35 -10.76 10.34
N PRO A 192 -6.27 -11.67 11.33
CA PRO A 192 -5.05 -11.92 12.08
C PRO A 192 -4.08 -12.87 11.36
N PHE A 193 -4.35 -13.22 10.10
CA PHE A 193 -3.60 -14.19 9.32
C PHE A 193 -2.56 -13.52 8.42
N GLU A 194 -1.40 -14.16 8.28
CA GLU A 194 -0.39 -13.78 7.31
C GLU A 194 -0.78 -14.33 5.94
N LEU A 195 -1.38 -13.47 5.10
CA LEU A 195 -1.91 -13.86 3.78
C LEU A 195 -1.14 -13.26 2.61
N GLY A 196 -0.21 -12.34 2.86
CA GLY A 196 0.74 -11.80 1.89
C GLY A 196 2.16 -12.08 2.33
N PHE A 197 3.09 -12.22 1.38
CA PHE A 197 4.51 -12.35 1.64
C PHE A 197 5.26 -11.19 1.00
N TYR A 198 5.97 -10.44 1.83
CA TYR A 198 6.83 -9.35 1.39
C TYR A 198 8.25 -9.86 1.13
N CYS A 199 8.71 -9.74 -0.12
CA CYS A 199 10.04 -10.15 -0.55
C CYS A 199 11.04 -9.01 -0.39
N GLU A 200 11.90 -9.06 0.62
CA GLU A 200 12.95 -8.06 0.78
C GLU A 200 14.12 -8.37 -0.16
N HIS A 201 14.42 -7.46 -1.08
CA HIS A 201 15.55 -7.57 -2.00
C HIS A 201 16.21 -6.21 -2.26
N GLY A 202 17.50 -6.25 -2.66
CA GLY A 202 18.31 -5.02 -2.79
C GLY A 202 17.88 -4.07 -3.93
N ALA A 203 17.04 -4.53 -4.87
CA ALA A 203 16.50 -3.73 -5.96
C ALA A 203 15.16 -3.03 -5.61
N SER A 204 14.62 -3.28 -4.40
CA SER A 204 13.41 -2.60 -3.94
C SER A 204 13.61 -1.08 -3.89
N ASN A 205 12.59 -0.32 -4.30
CA ASN A 205 12.58 1.14 -4.18
C ASN A 205 12.82 1.63 -2.75
N MET A 206 12.58 0.78 -1.75
CA MET A 206 12.87 1.05 -0.34
C MET A 206 14.36 1.19 -0.02
N HIS A 207 15.25 0.70 -0.89
CA HIS A 207 16.71 0.68 -0.67
C HIS A 207 17.48 1.70 -1.52
N ARG A 208 16.81 2.42 -2.44
CA ARG A 208 17.47 3.45 -3.25
C ARG A 208 17.86 4.67 -2.42
N ASN A 209 18.88 5.39 -2.86
CA ASN A 209 19.18 6.71 -2.30
C ASN A 209 18.09 7.70 -2.67
N LEU A 210 17.63 8.46 -1.69
CA LEU A 210 16.59 9.47 -1.87
C LEU A 210 17.21 10.82 -2.25
N THR A 211 16.51 11.57 -3.09
CA THR A 211 16.85 12.92 -3.53
C THR A 211 16.03 13.97 -2.79
N GLU A 212 16.35 15.24 -2.97
CA GLU A 212 15.52 16.36 -2.48
C GLU A 212 14.09 16.28 -3.01
N ALA A 213 13.91 15.91 -4.29
CA ALA A 213 12.60 15.77 -4.90
C ALA A 213 11.71 14.79 -4.17
N ASP A 214 12.24 13.62 -3.78
CA ASP A 214 11.51 12.61 -2.98
C ASP A 214 11.00 13.18 -1.65
N PHE A 215 11.76 14.07 -1.01
CA PHE A 215 11.35 14.71 0.25
C PHE A 215 10.32 15.83 0.03
N VAL A 216 10.40 16.57 -1.08
CA VAL A 216 9.39 17.56 -1.47
C VAL A 216 8.05 16.88 -1.72
N GLU A 217 8.04 15.81 -2.50
CA GLU A 217 6.84 15.01 -2.79
C GLU A 217 6.23 14.44 -1.50
N ARG A 218 7.04 13.80 -0.66
CA ARG A 218 6.60 13.24 0.61
C ARG A 218 6.00 14.29 1.53
N ARG A 219 6.58 15.49 1.58
CA ARG A 219 6.03 16.62 2.32
C ARG A 219 4.66 17.04 1.78
N ALA A 220 4.51 17.11 0.46
CA ALA A 220 3.24 17.47 -0.18
C ALA A 220 2.14 16.46 0.16
N ILE A 221 2.45 15.16 0.11
CA ILE A 221 1.50 14.10 0.48
C ILE A 221 1.09 14.21 1.95
N ILE A 222 2.04 14.33 2.87
CA ILE A 222 1.72 14.47 4.30
C ILE A 222 0.85 15.72 4.53
N ARG A 223 1.14 16.81 3.84
CA ARG A 223 0.30 18.02 3.92
C ARG A 223 -1.12 17.74 3.41
N ARG A 224 -1.30 17.10 2.25
CA ARG A 224 -2.60 16.69 1.71
C ARG A 224 -3.35 15.77 2.67
N MET A 225 -2.67 14.79 3.26
CA MET A 225 -3.26 13.94 4.30
C MET A 225 -3.78 14.76 5.49
N LEU A 226 -3.02 15.74 5.94
CA LEU A 226 -3.39 16.60 7.07
C LEU A 226 -4.56 17.54 6.73
N GLU A 227 -4.65 18.01 5.50
CA GLU A 227 -5.77 18.81 4.99
C GLU A 227 -7.04 17.95 4.93
N THR A 228 -6.95 16.74 4.38
CA THR A 228 -8.05 15.75 4.40
C THR A 228 -8.53 15.45 5.82
N LEU A 229 -7.60 15.37 6.79
CA LEU A 229 -7.93 15.11 8.19
C LEU A 229 -8.53 16.30 8.92
N ALA A 230 -8.38 17.53 8.45
CA ALA A 230 -8.92 18.73 9.12
C ALA A 230 -10.44 18.63 9.28
N ASP A 231 -11.14 18.12 8.28
CA ASP A 231 -12.61 17.97 8.25
C ASP A 231 -13.07 16.51 8.50
N ALA A 232 -12.14 15.61 8.83
CA ALA A 232 -12.44 14.20 9.02
C ALA A 232 -13.15 13.94 10.38
N PRO A 233 -13.99 12.90 10.48
CA PRO A 233 -14.55 12.43 11.73
C PRO A 233 -13.48 12.08 12.77
N GLU A 234 -13.81 12.15 14.06
CA GLU A 234 -12.86 11.91 15.15
C GLU A 234 -12.20 10.52 15.08
N GLU A 235 -12.96 9.49 14.69
CA GLU A 235 -12.46 8.12 14.52
C GLU A 235 -11.36 8.04 13.45
N LEU A 236 -11.60 8.67 12.29
CA LEU A 236 -10.61 8.70 11.21
C LEU A 236 -9.41 9.55 11.60
N ARG A 237 -9.61 10.68 12.28
CA ARG A 237 -8.52 11.50 12.84
C ARG A 237 -7.68 10.68 13.81
N THR A 238 -8.30 9.93 14.71
CA THR A 238 -7.62 9.07 15.69
C THR A 238 -6.79 8.00 14.99
N PHE A 239 -7.35 7.31 13.99
CA PHE A 239 -6.62 6.31 13.18
C PHE A 239 -5.38 6.94 12.52
N CYS A 240 -5.55 8.06 11.82
CA CYS A 240 -4.46 8.70 11.08
C CYS A 240 -3.42 9.37 11.99
N CYS A 241 -3.84 9.97 13.10
CA CYS A 241 -2.92 10.49 14.12
C CYS A 241 -2.09 9.36 14.75
N GLY A 242 -2.64 8.15 14.85
CA GLY A 242 -1.90 6.95 15.24
C GLY A 242 -0.83 6.53 14.23
N GLN A 243 -1.05 6.75 12.93
CA GLN A 243 -0.09 6.42 11.86
C GLN A 243 0.98 7.51 11.64
N LEU A 244 0.68 8.77 11.97
CA LEU A 244 1.59 9.90 11.75
C LEU A 244 2.97 9.74 12.38
N PRO A 245 3.15 9.24 13.63
CA PRO A 245 4.47 8.98 14.20
C PRO A 245 5.28 7.96 13.39
N GLY A 246 4.64 6.94 12.84
CA GLY A 246 5.27 5.93 11.97
C GLY A 246 5.76 6.54 10.65
N LEU A 247 4.94 7.38 10.02
CA LEU A 247 5.30 8.10 8.79
C LEU A 247 6.46 9.06 9.04
N LEU A 248 6.43 9.85 10.10
CA LEU A 248 7.51 10.75 10.48
C LEU A 248 8.80 10.02 10.84
N LYS A 249 8.70 8.86 11.50
CA LYS A 249 9.86 8.00 11.81
C LYS A 249 10.49 7.44 10.52
N ARG A 250 9.68 6.97 9.56
CA ARG A 250 10.17 6.56 8.23
C ARG A 250 10.88 7.72 7.54
N PHE A 251 10.25 8.87 7.48
CA PHE A 251 10.80 10.08 6.87
C PHE A 251 12.16 10.47 7.49
N TYR A 252 12.29 10.41 8.83
CA TYR A 252 13.55 10.67 9.53
C TYR A 252 14.62 9.60 9.25
N ARG A 253 14.24 8.32 9.20
CA ARG A 253 15.16 7.22 8.87
C ARG A 253 15.72 7.39 7.45
N ASP A 254 14.89 7.82 6.55
CA ASP A 254 15.22 7.98 5.13
C ASP A 254 16.19 9.15 4.90
N LEU A 255 16.28 10.12 5.83
CA LEU A 255 17.34 11.13 5.80
C LEU A 255 18.77 10.57 5.82
N ARG A 256 18.96 9.31 6.24
CA ARG A 256 20.25 8.62 6.17
C ARG A 256 20.53 7.98 4.81
N ARG A 257 19.55 7.97 3.91
CA ARG A 257 19.60 7.37 2.57
C ARG A 257 19.56 8.43 1.48
N VAL A 258 19.79 9.68 1.84
CA VAL A 258 19.78 10.79 0.89
C VAL A 258 20.99 10.68 -0.05
N ALA A 259 20.80 11.04 -1.31
CA ALA A 259 21.89 11.13 -2.27
C ALA A 259 22.98 12.10 -1.79
N PRO A 260 24.27 11.84 -2.09
CA PRO A 260 25.35 12.73 -1.71
C PRO A 260 25.10 14.17 -2.16
N GLY A 261 25.24 15.13 -1.24
CA GLY A 261 25.00 16.56 -1.50
C GLY A 261 23.56 17.06 -1.29
N GLU A 262 22.59 16.15 -1.09
CA GLU A 262 21.17 16.50 -0.90
C GLU A 262 20.74 16.51 0.58
N ASP A 263 21.58 16.04 1.50
CA ASP A 263 21.23 15.80 2.91
C ASP A 263 20.84 17.08 3.66
N GLU A 264 21.49 18.21 3.40
CA GLU A 264 21.15 19.48 4.05
C GLU A 264 19.78 19.99 3.58
N LYS A 265 19.49 19.91 2.29
CA LYS A 265 18.20 20.32 1.70
C LYS A 265 17.05 19.45 2.23
N ALA A 266 17.24 18.11 2.25
CA ALA A 266 16.25 17.18 2.78
C ALA A 266 15.98 17.44 4.28
N ARG A 267 17.00 17.74 5.07
CA ARG A 267 16.83 18.12 6.50
C ARG A 267 16.02 19.40 6.66
N ARG A 268 16.25 20.42 5.82
CA ARG A 268 15.47 21.68 5.86
C ARG A 268 13.98 21.41 5.54
N ILE A 269 13.67 20.57 4.52
CA ILE A 269 12.31 20.20 4.16
C ILE A 269 11.63 19.49 5.33
N PHE A 270 12.31 18.52 5.96
CA PHE A 270 11.78 17.79 7.10
C PHE A 270 11.54 18.67 8.32
N ALA A 271 12.48 19.56 8.62
CA ALA A 271 12.35 20.50 9.74
C ALA A 271 11.18 21.49 9.50
N GLY A 272 11.00 21.97 8.27
CA GLY A 272 9.84 22.76 7.89
C GLY A 272 8.51 22.03 8.10
N LEU A 273 8.43 20.74 7.72
CA LEU A 273 7.27 19.91 7.99
C LEU A 273 6.97 19.76 9.50
N LEU A 274 7.99 19.48 10.31
CA LEU A 274 7.85 19.37 11.76
C LEU A 274 7.34 20.66 12.39
N LYS A 275 7.79 21.82 11.89
CA LYS A 275 7.32 23.13 12.34
C LYS A 275 5.84 23.33 12.03
N GLU A 276 5.40 23.00 10.81
CA GLU A 276 3.99 23.05 10.41
C GLU A 276 3.11 22.14 11.30
N LEU A 277 3.52 20.90 11.52
CA LEU A 277 2.83 19.94 12.37
C LEU A 277 2.70 20.41 13.82
N ARG A 278 3.75 21.06 14.34
CA ARG A 278 3.75 21.64 15.69
C ARG A 278 2.76 22.80 15.81
N VAL A 279 2.76 23.72 14.83
CA VAL A 279 1.83 24.88 14.81
C VAL A 279 0.38 24.40 14.76
N ARG A 280 0.09 23.35 14.00
CA ARG A 280 -1.26 22.75 13.90
C ARG A 280 -1.63 21.88 15.12
N GLY A 281 -0.77 21.76 16.13
CA GLY A 281 -1.00 20.93 17.32
C GLY A 281 -1.06 19.42 17.07
N GLN A 282 -0.62 18.99 15.89
CA GLN A 282 -0.68 17.58 15.45
C GLN A 282 0.52 16.77 15.96
N LEU A 283 1.59 17.42 16.40
CA LEU A 283 2.75 16.79 16.99
C LEU A 283 2.52 16.61 18.50
N LYS A 284 1.65 15.66 18.84
CA LYS A 284 1.37 15.29 20.24
C LYS A 284 1.83 13.85 20.51
N PRO A 285 2.27 13.52 21.75
CA PRO A 285 2.54 12.13 22.10
C PRO A 285 1.21 11.35 22.00
N GLY A 286 1.17 10.32 21.15
CA GLY A 286 0.08 9.35 21.18
C GLY A 286 0.08 8.58 22.51
N ARG A 287 -1.00 7.91 22.86
CA ARG A 287 -1.06 6.96 24.00
C ARG A 287 -0.29 5.66 23.64
N GLY A 288 0.96 5.79 23.18
CA GLY A 288 1.81 4.72 22.68
C GLY A 288 3.03 4.44 23.57
N SER A 289 3.90 3.59 23.08
CA SER A 289 5.06 3.09 23.82
C SER A 289 6.08 4.19 24.15
N LEU A 290 7.00 3.93 25.13
CA LEU A 290 8.15 4.78 25.43
C LEU A 290 9.00 5.13 24.19
N LYS A 291 8.96 4.30 23.14
CA LYS A 291 9.63 4.59 21.86
C LYS A 291 8.99 5.77 21.14
N ASP A 292 7.66 5.87 21.13
CA ASP A 292 6.93 6.97 20.47
C ASP A 292 7.17 8.29 21.18
N LEU A 293 7.27 8.28 22.51
CA LEU A 293 7.66 9.46 23.31
C LEU A 293 9.07 9.94 22.95
N LYS A 294 10.03 9.02 22.74
CA LYS A 294 11.40 9.35 22.33
C LYS A 294 11.43 10.07 20.98
N TYR A 295 10.68 9.55 19.98
CA TYR A 295 10.59 10.19 18.66
C TYR A 295 9.85 11.52 18.73
N TYR A 296 8.78 11.62 19.50
CA TYR A 296 8.09 12.87 19.75
C TYR A 296 9.02 13.95 20.30
N LEU A 297 9.81 13.64 21.33
CA LEU A 297 10.79 14.57 21.91
C LEU A 297 11.88 14.96 20.90
N LEU A 298 12.37 13.99 20.11
CA LEU A 298 13.34 14.25 19.04
C LEU A 298 12.77 15.20 17.99
N PHE A 299 11.55 14.98 17.54
CA PHE A 299 10.88 15.83 16.57
C PHE A 299 10.62 17.23 17.11
N GLN A 300 10.22 17.35 18.38
CA GLN A 300 10.07 18.64 19.05
C GLN A 300 11.38 19.42 19.10
N LEU A 301 12.50 18.76 19.40
CA LEU A 301 13.83 19.39 19.43
C LEU A 301 14.28 19.85 18.04
N MET A 302 14.04 19.03 17.00
CA MET A 302 14.38 19.38 15.62
C MET A 302 13.54 20.56 15.12
N SER A 303 12.24 20.61 15.44
CA SER A 303 11.36 21.71 15.03
C SER A 303 11.66 23.05 15.70
N ARG A 304 12.43 23.07 16.80
CA ARG A 304 12.85 24.29 17.50
C ARG A 304 14.14 24.90 16.92
N ARG A 305 14.92 24.12 16.17
CA ARG A 305 16.22 24.53 15.63
C ARG A 305 16.15 25.13 14.23
N VAL A 306 14.96 25.26 13.69
CA VAL A 306 14.60 25.93 12.41
C VAL A 306 13.64 27.08 12.73
#